data_dbe9dcdec863586c3c5cb208ec1fa06f
#
_entry.id   dbe9dcdec863586c3c5cb208ec1fa06f
#
_cell.length_a   1.000
_cell.length_b   1.000
_cell.length_c   1.000
_cell.angle_alpha   90.00
_cell.angle_beta   90.00
_cell.angle_gamma   90.00
#
_symmetry.space_group_name_H-M   'P 1'
#
loop_
_entity.id
_entity.type
_entity.pdbx_description
1 polymer ?
#
loop_
_entity_poly.entity_id
_entity_poly.type
_entity_poly.pdbx_seq_one_letter_code
_entity_poly.pdbx_strand_id
1 'polypeptide(L)'
;RVSYRLTDTVAFGRYISDNYTSGTSLERWIEIFSGDNKDLQRSTLVQETGDSKTVKLRTFRGFLVNCYEPIHARIRNSEFVISPPEGSAVFIQNPDEFYIPSDVIVVGVENGENFCRIRSQKYLFGDNKVLFVSRYPQSADLREWLIKIPNRYIHFGDFDLAGICIYQSEFYKFLGDRASFLIPEDIEERLKSGNTGLYDTQYLRYKNLKIIDSRLNGLVEMIHHYCRVYEQEGYIENCTY
;
A
#
# COMPACT_ATOMS: atom_id res chain seq x y z
N ARG A 1 34.78 -7.07 -7.18
CA ARG A 1 33.57 -7.40 -7.95
C ARG A 1 34.03 -7.96 -9.29
N VAL A 2 33.66 -9.18 -9.64
CA VAL A 2 34.00 -9.78 -10.94
C VAL A 2 32.99 -9.27 -11.96
N SER A 3 33.46 -8.77 -13.11
CA SER A 3 32.61 -8.40 -14.25
C SER A 3 32.91 -9.33 -15.43
N TYR A 4 31.87 -9.69 -16.16
CA TYR A 4 31.99 -10.50 -17.37
C TYR A 4 31.60 -9.64 -18.58
N ARG A 5 32.31 -9.86 -19.69
CA ARG A 5 31.99 -9.20 -20.95
C ARG A 5 31.65 -10.28 -21.99
N LEU A 6 30.51 -10.12 -22.63
CA LEU A 6 30.13 -10.95 -23.76
C LEU A 6 30.99 -10.57 -24.97
N THR A 7 31.76 -11.55 -25.51
CA THR A 7 32.69 -11.31 -26.64
C THR A 7 32.15 -11.83 -27.96
N ASP A 8 31.26 -12.81 -27.95
CA ASP A 8 30.63 -13.38 -29.14
C ASP A 8 29.12 -13.47 -28.94
N THR A 9 28.38 -12.52 -29.49
CA THR A 9 26.93 -12.44 -29.38
C THR A 9 26.21 -13.51 -30.19
N VAL A 10 26.82 -13.98 -31.31
CA VAL A 10 26.23 -15.00 -32.17
C VAL A 10 26.31 -16.38 -31.51
N ALA A 11 27.51 -16.73 -31.02
CA ALA A 11 27.69 -17.98 -30.28
C ALA A 11 26.82 -18.02 -29.02
N PHE A 12 26.73 -16.90 -28.30
CA PHE A 12 25.87 -16.79 -27.13
C PHE A 12 24.38 -16.92 -27.50
N GLY A 13 23.93 -16.29 -28.57
CA GLY A 13 22.57 -16.40 -29.05
C GLY A 13 22.21 -17.87 -29.39
N ARG A 14 23.11 -18.61 -30.09
CA ARG A 14 22.94 -20.03 -30.36
C ARG A 14 22.87 -20.86 -29.07
N TYR A 15 23.81 -20.64 -28.13
CA TYR A 15 23.82 -21.33 -26.85
C TYR A 15 22.52 -21.13 -26.07
N ILE A 16 22.00 -19.91 -26.02
CA ILE A 16 20.71 -19.60 -25.41
C ILE A 16 19.59 -20.35 -26.14
N SER A 17 19.54 -20.27 -27.47
CA SER A 17 18.53 -20.96 -28.27
C SER A 17 18.54 -22.47 -28.05
N ASP A 18 19.72 -23.08 -27.97
CA ASP A 18 19.86 -24.55 -27.88
C ASP A 18 19.59 -25.10 -26.47
N ASN A 19 19.79 -24.29 -25.42
CA ASN A 19 19.77 -24.78 -24.03
C ASN A 19 18.60 -24.24 -23.20
N TYR A 20 18.01 -23.12 -23.56
CA TYR A 20 17.09 -22.42 -22.68
C TYR A 20 15.78 -22.03 -23.33
N THR A 21 15.58 -22.27 -24.61
CA THR A 21 14.41 -21.70 -25.25
C THR A 21 13.51 -22.69 -25.93
N SER A 22 12.28 -22.50 -25.71
CA SER A 22 11.14 -22.80 -26.56
C SER A 22 11.07 -21.91 -27.83
N GLY A 23 12.20 -21.36 -28.33
CA GLY A 23 12.28 -20.52 -29.53
C GLY A 23 12.34 -19.00 -29.30
N THR A 24 12.54 -18.54 -28.08
CA THR A 24 12.62 -17.11 -27.76
C THR A 24 13.95 -16.49 -28.18
N SER A 25 13.92 -15.30 -28.82
CA SER A 25 15.14 -14.60 -29.25
C SER A 25 15.94 -14.02 -28.08
N LEU A 26 17.25 -13.77 -28.30
CA LEU A 26 18.11 -13.14 -27.31
C LEU A 26 17.61 -11.74 -26.91
N GLU A 27 17.08 -10.97 -27.88
CA GLU A 27 16.50 -9.64 -27.64
C GLU A 27 15.34 -9.73 -26.66
N ARG A 28 14.44 -10.72 -26.86
CA ARG A 28 13.31 -10.93 -25.99
C ARG A 28 13.73 -11.37 -24.57
N TRP A 29 14.80 -12.15 -24.46
CA TRP A 29 15.41 -12.49 -23.18
C TRP A 29 15.94 -11.24 -22.46
N ILE A 30 16.64 -10.37 -23.18
CA ILE A 30 17.15 -9.10 -22.62
C ILE A 30 15.98 -8.24 -22.12
N GLU A 31 14.90 -8.12 -22.88
CA GLU A 31 13.68 -7.41 -22.44
C GLU A 31 13.10 -7.97 -21.15
N ILE A 32 12.95 -9.31 -21.06
CA ILE A 32 12.43 -9.99 -19.86
C ILE A 32 13.30 -9.69 -18.63
N PHE A 33 14.62 -9.70 -18.77
CA PHE A 33 15.53 -9.52 -17.64
C PHE A 33 15.83 -8.05 -17.28
N SER A 34 15.76 -7.14 -18.22
CA SER A 34 16.11 -5.73 -18.04
C SER A 34 14.91 -4.80 -17.99
N GLY A 35 13.72 -5.26 -18.37
CA GLY A 35 12.52 -4.45 -18.49
C GLY A 35 11.78 -4.22 -17.17
N ASP A 36 10.90 -3.23 -17.18
CA ASP A 36 9.86 -3.06 -16.15
C ASP A 36 8.79 -4.13 -16.38
N ASN A 37 8.88 -5.20 -15.60
CA ASN A 37 8.05 -6.42 -15.75
C ASN A 37 6.61 -6.25 -15.23
N LYS A 38 6.08 -5.02 -15.16
CA LYS A 38 4.74 -4.76 -14.62
C LYS A 38 3.63 -5.54 -15.32
N ASP A 39 3.73 -5.69 -16.62
CA ASP A 39 2.72 -6.34 -17.46
C ASP A 39 3.08 -7.78 -17.84
N LEU A 40 4.26 -8.26 -17.44
CA LEU A 40 4.70 -9.61 -17.75
C LEU A 40 3.97 -10.64 -16.88
N GLN A 41 3.35 -11.63 -17.50
CA GLN A 41 2.65 -12.71 -16.81
C GLN A 41 3.53 -13.94 -16.64
N ARG A 42 3.30 -14.73 -15.59
CA ARG A 42 3.99 -16.01 -15.38
C ARG A 42 3.73 -17.00 -16.52
N SER A 43 2.53 -17.00 -17.09
CA SER A 43 2.18 -17.82 -18.26
C SER A 43 3.06 -17.49 -19.47
N THR A 44 3.29 -16.20 -19.72
CA THR A 44 4.19 -15.73 -20.78
C THR A 44 5.64 -16.17 -20.49
N LEU A 45 6.11 -16.07 -19.25
CA LEU A 45 7.44 -16.56 -18.89
C LEU A 45 7.59 -18.06 -19.17
N VAL A 46 6.61 -18.89 -18.79
CA VAL A 46 6.66 -20.33 -19.07
C VAL A 46 6.68 -20.60 -20.57
N GLN A 47 5.85 -19.88 -21.35
CA GLN A 47 5.81 -20.04 -22.80
C GLN A 47 7.12 -19.63 -23.49
N GLU A 48 7.74 -18.55 -23.01
CA GLU A 48 8.94 -17.96 -23.63
C GLU A 48 10.26 -18.54 -23.09
N THR A 49 10.30 -18.93 -21.81
CA THR A 49 11.56 -19.38 -21.16
C THR A 49 11.50 -20.79 -20.59
N GLY A 50 10.34 -21.43 -20.60
CA GLY A 50 10.14 -22.75 -19.98
C GLY A 50 10.07 -22.70 -18.44
N ASP A 51 10.32 -21.56 -17.80
CA ASP A 51 10.38 -21.45 -16.34
C ASP A 51 9.67 -20.18 -15.83
N SER A 52 8.63 -20.38 -15.01
CA SER A 52 7.88 -19.27 -14.37
C SER A 52 8.68 -18.51 -13.29
N LYS A 53 9.84 -19.02 -12.89
CA LYS A 53 10.69 -18.44 -11.84
C LYS A 53 11.88 -17.67 -12.39
N THR A 54 12.03 -17.62 -13.70
CA THR A 54 13.11 -16.91 -14.41
C THR A 54 13.21 -15.45 -13.95
N VAL A 55 12.06 -14.80 -13.71
CA VAL A 55 11.97 -13.45 -13.13
C VAL A 55 10.97 -13.47 -11.98
N LYS A 56 11.28 -12.72 -10.91
CA LYS A 56 10.37 -12.59 -9.77
C LYS A 56 9.18 -11.71 -10.14
N LEU A 57 8.07 -12.33 -10.51
CA LEU A 57 6.82 -11.64 -10.81
C LEU A 57 5.86 -11.70 -9.62
N ARG A 58 5.20 -10.58 -9.36
CA ARG A 58 4.12 -10.49 -8.39
C ARG A 58 2.82 -11.00 -9.01
N THR A 59 2.26 -12.08 -8.47
CA THR A 59 1.05 -12.73 -8.99
C THR A 59 -0.22 -11.96 -8.66
N PHE A 60 -0.31 -11.42 -7.44
CA PHE A 60 -1.46 -10.66 -6.99
C PHE A 60 -1.13 -9.17 -6.97
N ARG A 61 -1.60 -8.44 -7.97
CA ARG A 61 -1.62 -6.97 -8.01
C ARG A 61 -2.97 -6.50 -7.51
N GLY A 62 -2.98 -5.53 -6.63
CA GLY A 62 -4.20 -5.00 -6.05
C GLY A 62 -4.17 -4.96 -4.53
N PHE A 63 -5.34 -4.80 -3.94
CA PHE A 63 -5.47 -4.61 -2.51
C PHE A 63 -6.80 -5.19 -1.98
N LEU A 64 -6.82 -5.46 -0.67
CA LEU A 64 -8.04 -5.85 0.04
C LEU A 64 -8.85 -4.61 0.39
N VAL A 65 -10.17 -4.71 0.24
CA VAL A 65 -11.12 -3.67 0.64
C VAL A 65 -12.17 -4.21 1.61
N ASN A 66 -12.65 -3.33 2.47
CA ASN A 66 -13.76 -3.57 3.39
C ASN A 66 -14.57 -2.29 3.60
N CYS A 67 -15.79 -2.40 4.14
CA CYS A 67 -16.66 -1.25 4.41
C CYS A 67 -17.65 -1.58 5.52
N TYR A 68 -18.24 -0.55 6.14
CA TYR A 68 -19.33 -0.72 7.11
C TYR A 68 -20.69 -0.91 6.43
N GLU A 69 -20.89 -0.18 5.34
CA GLU A 69 -22.14 -0.16 4.58
C GLU A 69 -21.88 -0.55 3.13
N PRO A 70 -22.86 -1.13 2.43
CA PRO A 70 -22.71 -1.51 1.04
C PRO A 70 -22.29 -0.32 0.15
N ILE A 71 -21.25 -0.52 -0.64
CA ILE A 71 -20.74 0.47 -1.61
C ILE A 71 -20.96 -0.07 -3.01
N HIS A 72 -21.76 0.65 -3.82
CA HIS A 72 -21.90 0.36 -5.24
C HIS A 72 -20.62 0.75 -5.95
N ALA A 73 -19.99 -0.21 -6.60
CA ALA A 73 -18.72 -0.03 -7.29
C ALA A 73 -18.80 -0.58 -8.70
N ARG A 74 -17.84 -0.17 -9.53
CA ARG A 74 -17.71 -0.68 -10.88
C ARG A 74 -16.27 -1.11 -11.13
N ILE A 75 -16.10 -2.28 -11.76
CA ILE A 75 -14.82 -2.72 -12.28
C ILE A 75 -14.99 -3.02 -13.77
N ARG A 76 -14.21 -2.35 -14.63
CA ARG A 76 -14.44 -2.33 -16.08
C ARG A 76 -15.88 -1.90 -16.40
N ASN A 77 -16.62 -2.78 -17.09
CA ASN A 77 -18.02 -2.56 -17.48
C ASN A 77 -19.02 -3.26 -16.54
N SER A 78 -18.56 -3.88 -15.44
CA SER A 78 -19.41 -4.63 -14.52
C SER A 78 -19.62 -3.86 -13.22
N GLU A 79 -20.88 -3.64 -12.86
CA GLU A 79 -21.27 -3.09 -11.56
C GLU A 79 -21.36 -4.22 -10.54
N PHE A 80 -20.97 -3.94 -9.30
CA PHE A 80 -21.12 -4.86 -8.18
C PHE A 80 -21.20 -4.07 -6.85
N VAL A 81 -21.59 -4.78 -5.80
CA VAL A 81 -21.69 -4.18 -4.46
C VAL A 81 -20.59 -4.75 -3.56
N ILE A 82 -19.80 -3.86 -2.98
CA ILE A 82 -18.86 -4.20 -1.94
C ILE A 82 -19.63 -4.24 -0.62
N SER A 83 -19.79 -5.44 -0.05
CA SER A 83 -20.48 -5.64 1.23
C SER A 83 -19.96 -6.94 1.86
N PRO A 84 -18.68 -7.00 2.21
CA PRO A 84 -18.12 -8.21 2.81
C PRO A 84 -18.73 -8.46 4.19
N PRO A 85 -19.14 -9.69 4.49
CA PRO A 85 -19.54 -10.04 5.84
C PRO A 85 -18.37 -9.91 6.82
N GLU A 86 -18.70 -9.82 8.12
CA GLU A 86 -17.69 -9.76 9.17
C GLU A 86 -16.71 -10.94 9.08
N GLY A 87 -15.41 -10.66 9.32
CA GLY A 87 -14.34 -11.65 9.17
C GLY A 87 -13.91 -11.92 7.73
N SER A 88 -14.39 -11.12 6.75
CA SER A 88 -13.99 -11.24 5.35
C SER A 88 -13.60 -9.89 4.75
N ALA A 89 -13.01 -9.94 3.55
CA ALA A 89 -12.68 -8.77 2.75
C ALA A 89 -12.74 -9.12 1.26
N VAL A 90 -12.94 -8.13 0.40
CA VAL A 90 -12.93 -8.31 -1.04
C VAL A 90 -11.54 -7.95 -1.58
N PHE A 91 -10.96 -8.80 -2.42
CA PHE A 91 -9.72 -8.49 -3.12
C PHE A 91 -10.03 -7.85 -4.48
N ILE A 92 -9.56 -6.62 -4.67
CA ILE A 92 -9.64 -5.91 -5.94
C ILE A 92 -8.36 -6.18 -6.71
N GLN A 93 -8.45 -7.05 -7.70
CA GLN A 93 -7.35 -7.38 -8.59
C GLN A 93 -7.26 -6.34 -9.71
N ASN A 94 -6.05 -5.84 -9.99
CA ASN A 94 -5.79 -4.86 -11.05
C ASN A 94 -6.71 -3.63 -10.96
N PRO A 95 -6.50 -2.75 -9.97
CA PRO A 95 -7.44 -1.68 -9.62
C PRO A 95 -7.51 -0.54 -10.64
N ASP A 96 -6.78 -0.60 -11.75
CA ASP A 96 -6.72 0.46 -12.76
C ASP A 96 -8.09 0.85 -13.33
N GLU A 97 -9.01 -0.10 -13.37
CA GLU A 97 -10.38 0.10 -13.87
C GLU A 97 -11.44 -0.06 -12.77
N PHE A 98 -11.03 0.15 -11.50
CA PHE A 98 -11.91 0.10 -10.34
C PHE A 98 -12.37 1.50 -9.95
N TYR A 99 -13.69 1.70 -9.87
CA TYR A 99 -14.34 2.98 -9.60
C TYR A 99 -15.34 2.84 -8.46
N ILE A 100 -15.36 3.85 -7.61
CA ILE A 100 -16.30 4.00 -6.50
C ILE A 100 -16.97 5.38 -6.59
N PRO A 101 -18.14 5.59 -5.95
CA PRO A 101 -18.76 6.90 -5.89
C PRO A 101 -17.84 7.96 -5.29
N SER A 102 -17.90 9.17 -5.79
CA SER A 102 -17.01 10.28 -5.39
C SER A 102 -17.24 10.77 -3.95
N ASP A 103 -18.39 10.46 -3.36
CA ASP A 103 -18.75 10.77 -1.98
C ASP A 103 -18.11 9.76 -0.96
N VAL A 104 -17.57 8.65 -1.44
CA VAL A 104 -16.89 7.66 -0.60
C VAL A 104 -15.49 8.16 -0.23
N ILE A 105 -15.17 8.14 1.06
CA ILE A 105 -13.83 8.41 1.56
C ILE A 105 -13.03 7.11 1.55
N VAL A 106 -11.83 7.14 1.01
CA VAL A 106 -10.92 5.99 1.06
C VAL A 106 -10.02 6.09 2.30
N VAL A 107 -10.03 5.07 3.13
CA VAL A 107 -9.15 4.97 4.29
C VAL A 107 -8.10 3.89 4.05
N GLY A 108 -6.85 4.30 3.92
CA GLY A 108 -5.72 3.38 3.84
C GLY A 108 -5.28 2.95 5.23
N VAL A 109 -5.48 1.68 5.57
CA VAL A 109 -5.13 1.11 6.88
C VAL A 109 -3.76 0.45 6.78
N GLU A 110 -2.82 0.88 7.62
CA GLU A 110 -1.43 0.41 7.56
C GLU A 110 -1.29 -1.00 8.15
N ASN A 111 -1.85 -1.20 9.31
CA ASN A 111 -1.74 -2.46 10.04
C ASN A 111 -2.84 -3.46 9.64
N GLY A 112 -2.45 -4.73 9.48
CA GLY A 112 -3.36 -5.80 9.09
C GLY A 112 -4.39 -6.15 10.15
N GLU A 113 -4.06 -6.06 11.45
CA GLU A 113 -5.01 -6.32 12.53
C GLU A 113 -6.10 -5.25 12.58
N ASN A 114 -5.72 -3.97 12.45
CA ASN A 114 -6.67 -2.87 12.36
C ASN A 114 -7.59 -3.03 11.15
N PHE A 115 -7.07 -3.46 10.01
CA PHE A 115 -7.88 -3.73 8.83
C PHE A 115 -8.87 -4.90 9.06
N CYS A 116 -8.46 -5.97 9.72
CA CYS A 116 -9.33 -7.10 10.02
C CYS A 116 -10.42 -6.74 11.06
N ARG A 117 -10.11 -5.80 11.96
CA ARG A 117 -10.99 -5.37 13.06
C ARG A 117 -11.57 -3.96 12.87
N ILE A 118 -11.81 -3.53 11.65
CA ILE A 118 -12.29 -2.16 11.37
C ILE A 118 -13.60 -1.84 12.08
N ARG A 119 -14.46 -2.84 12.35
CA ARG A 119 -15.75 -2.62 13.02
C ARG A 119 -15.59 -2.12 14.46
N SER A 120 -14.56 -2.61 15.17
CA SER A 120 -14.19 -2.14 16.51
C SER A 120 -13.62 -0.72 16.56
N GLN A 121 -13.44 -0.09 15.40
CA GLN A 121 -12.85 1.24 15.21
C GLN A 121 -13.81 2.20 14.50
N LYS A 122 -15.09 1.82 14.36
CA LYS A 122 -16.08 2.63 13.62
C LYS A 122 -16.23 4.05 14.20
N TYR A 123 -16.08 4.20 15.51
CA TYR A 123 -16.17 5.47 16.21
C TYR A 123 -15.19 6.53 15.71
N LEU A 124 -14.04 6.13 15.13
CA LEU A 124 -13.05 7.05 14.56
C LEU A 124 -13.50 7.73 13.26
N PHE A 125 -14.49 7.17 12.58
CA PHE A 125 -14.89 7.60 11.23
C PHE A 125 -16.29 8.20 11.17
N GLY A 126 -17.06 8.14 12.28
CA GLY A 126 -18.42 8.68 12.36
C GLY A 126 -19.37 8.08 11.30
N ASP A 127 -20.25 8.90 10.77
CA ASP A 127 -21.26 8.51 9.76
C ASP A 127 -20.77 8.64 8.31
N ASN A 128 -19.47 8.79 8.12
CA ASN A 128 -18.90 8.88 6.77
C ASN A 128 -19.03 7.56 6.02
N LYS A 129 -19.32 7.65 4.72
CA LYS A 129 -19.25 6.51 3.81
C LYS A 129 -17.80 6.19 3.49
N VAL A 130 -17.29 5.09 4.01
CA VAL A 130 -15.86 4.77 4.01
C VAL A 130 -15.59 3.45 3.31
N LEU A 131 -14.62 3.46 2.40
CA LEU A 131 -13.96 2.27 1.87
C LEU A 131 -12.60 2.12 2.54
N PHE A 132 -12.43 1.09 3.36
CA PHE A 132 -11.15 0.72 3.95
C PHE A 132 -10.33 -0.08 2.94
N VAL A 133 -9.05 0.29 2.80
CA VAL A 133 -8.11 -0.41 1.93
C VAL A 133 -6.88 -0.81 2.74
N SER A 134 -6.54 -2.09 2.73
CA SER A 134 -5.30 -2.56 3.35
C SER A 134 -4.10 -2.10 2.53
N ARG A 135 -3.14 -1.45 3.18
CA ARG A 135 -1.85 -1.10 2.58
C ARG A 135 -0.91 -2.30 2.46
N TYR A 136 -1.17 -3.36 3.20
CA TYR A 136 -0.39 -4.59 3.11
C TYR A 136 -0.85 -5.46 1.92
N PRO A 137 0.03 -6.13 1.18
CA PRO A 137 1.49 -6.15 1.35
C PRO A 137 2.25 -5.02 0.63
N GLN A 138 1.56 -4.17 -0.14
CA GLN A 138 2.22 -3.08 -0.88
C GLN A 138 1.30 -1.87 -1.08
N SER A 139 1.78 -0.71 -0.66
CA SER A 139 1.06 0.57 -0.82
C SER A 139 1.09 1.14 -2.24
N ALA A 140 1.99 0.67 -3.10
CA ALA A 140 2.14 1.21 -4.45
C ALA A 140 0.87 1.10 -5.30
N ASP A 141 0.19 -0.06 -5.28
CA ASP A 141 -1.05 -0.27 -6.04
C ASP A 141 -2.17 0.65 -5.56
N LEU A 142 -2.29 0.84 -4.24
CA LEU A 142 -3.24 1.76 -3.65
C LEU A 142 -2.96 3.21 -4.09
N ARG A 143 -1.71 3.64 -4.03
CA ARG A 143 -1.31 4.99 -4.45
C ARG A 143 -1.58 5.22 -5.94
N GLU A 144 -1.21 4.29 -6.82
CA GLU A 144 -1.43 4.37 -8.26
C GLU A 144 -2.92 4.49 -8.58
N TRP A 145 -3.76 3.76 -7.87
CA TRP A 145 -5.21 3.84 -8.01
C TRP A 145 -5.77 5.19 -7.50
N LEU A 146 -5.35 5.64 -6.31
CA LEU A 146 -5.80 6.91 -5.72
C LEU A 146 -5.49 8.14 -6.60
N ILE A 147 -4.40 8.10 -7.35
CA ILE A 147 -4.06 9.17 -8.32
C ILE A 147 -5.12 9.27 -9.43
N LYS A 148 -5.74 8.15 -9.81
CA LYS A 148 -6.69 8.07 -10.93
C LYS A 148 -8.14 8.42 -10.56
N ILE A 149 -8.49 8.41 -9.27
CA ILE A 149 -9.83 8.70 -8.77
C ILE A 149 -9.87 10.04 -8.02
N PRO A 150 -11.03 10.74 -7.97
CA PRO A 150 -11.12 12.05 -7.30
C PRO A 150 -11.32 11.98 -5.79
N ASN A 151 -11.53 10.80 -5.23
CA ASN A 151 -11.95 10.57 -3.85
C ASN A 151 -10.95 11.13 -2.83
N ARG A 152 -11.45 11.55 -1.67
CA ARG A 152 -10.63 11.91 -0.51
C ARG A 152 -9.97 10.66 0.05
N TYR A 153 -8.75 10.83 0.55
CA TYR A 153 -7.97 9.77 1.19
C TYR A 153 -7.64 10.14 2.63
N ILE A 154 -7.88 9.23 3.55
CA ILE A 154 -7.42 9.31 4.93
C ILE A 154 -6.40 8.21 5.16
N HIS A 155 -5.22 8.58 5.62
CA HIS A 155 -4.19 7.64 6.04
C HIS A 155 -4.38 7.29 7.50
N PHE A 156 -4.61 6.03 7.79
CA PHE A 156 -4.66 5.49 9.13
C PHE A 156 -3.43 4.61 9.35
N GLY A 157 -2.45 5.15 10.03
CA GLY A 157 -1.16 4.53 10.34
C GLY A 157 -0.76 4.81 11.78
N ASP A 158 0.45 4.42 12.16
CA ASP A 158 0.99 4.65 13.49
C ASP A 158 1.23 6.14 13.75
N PHE A 159 0.98 6.55 14.97
CA PHE A 159 1.18 7.92 15.46
C PHE A 159 2.62 8.08 15.90
N ASP A 160 3.53 7.99 14.91
CA ASP A 160 4.96 8.09 15.07
C ASP A 160 5.61 8.82 13.88
N LEU A 161 6.92 9.11 13.99
CA LEU A 161 7.63 9.83 12.95
C LEU A 161 7.79 9.01 11.66
N ALA A 162 7.82 7.68 11.75
CA ALA A 162 7.92 6.80 10.60
C ALA A 162 6.60 6.75 9.83
N GLY A 163 5.45 6.60 10.50
CA GLY A 163 4.11 6.64 9.91
C GLY A 163 3.83 7.99 9.23
N ILE A 164 4.21 9.10 9.87
CA ILE A 164 4.13 10.44 9.28
C ILE A 164 4.99 10.53 8.01
N CYS A 165 6.23 10.02 8.05
CA CYS A 165 7.12 9.99 6.89
C CYS A 165 6.53 9.18 5.73
N ILE A 166 5.97 8.01 6.02
CA ILE A 166 5.28 7.16 5.04
C ILE A 166 4.10 7.91 4.41
N TYR A 167 3.22 8.48 5.23
CA TYR A 167 2.09 9.25 4.74
C TYR A 167 2.53 10.38 3.78
N GLN A 168 3.49 11.19 4.19
CA GLN A 168 3.95 12.32 3.39
C GLN A 168 4.61 11.88 2.08
N SER A 169 5.48 10.88 2.13
CA SER A 169 6.28 10.44 0.97
C SER A 169 5.50 9.58 -0.01
N GLU A 170 4.56 8.76 0.48
CA GLU A 170 3.84 7.80 -0.35
C GLU A 170 2.46 8.31 -0.81
N PHE A 171 1.83 9.21 -0.07
CA PHE A 171 0.46 9.66 -0.37
C PHE A 171 0.35 11.17 -0.54
N TYR A 172 0.68 11.97 0.47
CA TYR A 172 0.49 13.41 0.41
C TYR A 172 1.23 14.06 -0.77
N LYS A 173 2.45 13.64 -1.03
CA LYS A 173 3.26 14.09 -2.17
C LYS A 173 2.54 13.98 -3.52
N PHE A 174 1.66 12.99 -3.68
CA PHE A 174 0.96 12.71 -4.95
C PHE A 174 -0.48 13.19 -4.98
N LEU A 175 -1.14 13.23 -3.83
CA LEU A 175 -2.56 13.53 -3.70
C LEU A 175 -2.84 14.97 -3.23
N GLY A 176 -1.83 15.63 -2.63
CA GLY A 176 -1.98 16.97 -2.06
C GLY A 176 -3.09 17.02 -1.01
N ASP A 177 -3.88 18.08 -1.01
CA ASP A 177 -4.94 18.31 -0.02
C ASP A 177 -6.08 17.30 -0.03
N ARG A 178 -6.15 16.42 -1.04
CA ARG A 178 -7.08 15.28 -1.01
C ARG A 178 -6.70 14.22 0.01
N ALA A 179 -5.42 14.18 0.42
CA ALA A 179 -4.95 13.29 1.46
C ALA A 179 -4.96 13.99 2.83
N SER A 180 -5.31 13.23 3.86
CA SER A 180 -5.15 13.63 5.26
C SER A 180 -4.66 12.45 6.07
N PHE A 181 -3.98 12.73 7.18
CA PHE A 181 -3.64 11.74 8.19
C PHE A 181 -4.74 11.71 9.24
N LEU A 182 -5.16 10.54 9.70
CA LEU A 182 -6.12 10.42 10.79
C LEU A 182 -5.46 10.88 12.09
N ILE A 183 -6.02 11.88 12.73
CA ILE A 183 -5.61 12.35 14.06
C ILE A 183 -6.83 12.29 14.97
N PRO A 184 -6.99 11.23 15.79
CA PRO A 184 -8.09 11.12 16.74
C PRO A 184 -8.04 12.22 17.80
N GLU A 185 -9.20 12.61 18.33
CA GLU A 185 -9.31 13.68 19.33
C GLU A 185 -8.56 13.35 20.63
N ASP A 186 -8.47 12.08 20.99
CA ASP A 186 -7.80 11.57 22.20
C ASP A 186 -6.32 11.24 22.02
N ILE A 187 -5.70 11.59 20.88
CA ILE A 187 -4.31 11.20 20.56
C ILE A 187 -3.31 11.71 21.61
N GLU A 188 -3.54 12.91 22.15
CA GLU A 188 -2.66 13.46 23.17
C GLU A 188 -2.65 12.59 24.43
N GLU A 189 -3.82 12.16 24.93
CA GLU A 189 -3.93 11.28 26.09
C GLU A 189 -3.26 9.92 25.84
N ARG A 190 -3.38 9.40 24.63
CA ARG A 190 -2.74 8.14 24.25
C ARG A 190 -1.22 8.28 24.15
N LEU A 191 -0.72 9.37 23.62
CA LEU A 191 0.72 9.65 23.59
C LEU A 191 1.32 9.75 25.00
N LYS A 192 0.60 10.32 25.97
CA LYS A 192 1.06 10.36 27.39
C LYS A 192 1.33 8.97 27.96
N SER A 193 0.63 7.94 27.49
CA SER A 193 0.82 6.53 27.86
C SER A 193 1.58 5.71 26.84
N GLY A 194 2.05 6.33 25.77
CA GLY A 194 2.69 5.68 24.62
C GLY A 194 4.09 5.12 24.89
N ASN A 195 4.73 4.62 23.85
CA ASN A 195 5.99 3.89 23.91
C ASN A 195 7.21 4.82 23.71
N THR A 196 8.04 4.96 24.77
CA THR A 196 9.31 5.74 24.69
C THR A 196 10.41 4.99 23.95
N GLY A 197 10.51 3.67 24.09
CA GLY A 197 11.55 2.87 23.44
C GLY A 197 11.46 2.93 21.91
N LEU A 198 10.24 2.91 21.35
CA LEU A 198 10.02 3.10 19.92
C LEU A 198 10.39 4.53 19.49
N TYR A 199 10.02 5.54 20.26
CA TYR A 199 10.46 6.93 19.98
C TYR A 199 11.98 7.03 19.89
N ASP A 200 12.71 6.51 20.89
CA ASP A 200 14.18 6.56 20.95
C ASP A 200 14.82 5.87 19.74
N THR A 201 14.30 4.72 19.33
CA THR A 201 14.81 3.99 18.14
C THR A 201 14.61 4.75 16.85
N GLN A 202 13.54 5.52 16.72
CA GLN A 202 13.19 6.29 15.52
C GLN A 202 13.84 7.68 15.51
N TYR A 203 14.10 8.27 16.68
CA TYR A 203 14.51 9.66 16.82
C TYR A 203 15.72 10.01 15.95
N LEU A 204 16.81 9.23 16.03
CA LEU A 204 18.03 9.52 15.26
C LEU A 204 17.79 9.55 13.75
N ARG A 205 16.87 8.72 13.26
CA ARG A 205 16.54 8.62 11.84
C ARG A 205 15.63 9.76 11.38
N TYR A 206 14.68 10.17 12.20
CA TYR A 206 13.60 11.08 11.81
C TYR A 206 13.62 12.44 12.50
N LYS A 207 14.57 12.74 13.41
CA LYS A 207 14.65 14.03 14.12
C LYS A 207 14.67 15.26 13.22
N ASN A 208 15.10 15.12 11.98
CA ASN A 208 15.13 16.18 10.97
C ASN A 208 14.03 15.98 9.91
N LEU A 209 12.97 15.23 10.20
CA LEU A 209 11.86 15.04 9.29
C LEU A 209 11.23 16.39 8.96
N LYS A 210 11.25 16.73 7.68
CA LYS A 210 10.58 17.93 7.19
C LYS A 210 9.08 17.66 7.10
N ILE A 211 8.28 18.43 7.81
CA ILE A 211 6.82 18.35 7.72
C ILE A 211 6.37 19.17 6.52
N ILE A 212 5.72 18.48 5.56
CA ILE A 212 5.22 19.06 4.31
C ILE A 212 3.74 19.42 4.47
N ASP A 213 2.98 18.56 5.14
CA ASP A 213 1.59 18.80 5.50
C ASP A 213 1.53 19.52 6.86
N SER A 214 1.26 20.82 6.84
CA SER A 214 1.23 21.63 8.06
C SER A 214 0.20 21.20 9.11
N ARG A 215 -0.82 20.42 8.70
CA ARG A 215 -1.83 19.84 9.61
C ARG A 215 -1.23 18.85 10.61
N LEU A 216 -0.03 18.33 10.32
CA LEU A 216 0.70 17.38 11.18
C LEU A 216 1.60 18.06 12.23
N ASN A 217 1.79 19.39 12.17
CA ASN A 217 2.70 20.07 13.07
C ASN A 217 2.36 19.80 14.54
N GLY A 218 1.09 19.93 14.92
CA GLY A 218 0.65 19.68 16.29
C GLY A 218 0.91 18.24 16.75
N LEU A 219 0.67 17.23 15.89
CA LEU A 219 0.97 15.83 16.21
C LEU A 219 2.49 15.63 16.43
N VAL A 220 3.32 16.18 15.54
CA VAL A 220 4.78 16.07 15.66
C VAL A 220 5.31 16.78 16.90
N GLU A 221 4.77 17.94 17.24
CA GLU A 221 5.11 18.66 18.47
C GLU A 221 4.75 17.83 19.71
N MET A 222 3.57 17.19 19.75
CA MET A 222 3.17 16.30 20.85
C MET A 222 4.09 15.09 20.97
N ILE A 223 4.43 14.42 19.84
CA ILE A 223 5.36 13.29 19.82
C ILE A 223 6.72 13.68 20.41
N HIS A 224 7.27 14.82 20.02
CA HIS A 224 8.53 15.30 20.57
C HIS A 224 8.43 15.77 22.01
N HIS A 225 7.32 16.43 22.40
CA HIS A 225 7.10 16.89 23.76
C HIS A 225 7.06 15.74 24.77
N TYR A 226 6.31 14.68 24.45
CA TYR A 226 6.18 13.51 25.32
C TYR A 226 7.32 12.50 25.13
N CYS A 227 8.13 12.62 24.07
CA CYS A 227 9.13 11.62 23.66
C CYS A 227 8.52 10.22 23.58
N ARG A 228 7.31 10.12 23.00
CA ARG A 228 6.50 8.90 22.93
C ARG A 228 5.80 8.80 21.59
N VAL A 229 5.48 7.58 21.22
CA VAL A 229 4.71 7.23 20.04
C VAL A 229 3.54 6.34 20.43
N TYR A 230 2.54 6.22 19.56
CA TYR A 230 1.38 5.37 19.82
C TYR A 230 1.04 4.56 18.56
N GLU A 231 0.92 3.24 18.72
CA GLU A 231 0.63 2.33 17.60
C GLU A 231 -0.88 2.30 17.35
N GLN A 232 -1.28 2.18 16.08
CA GLN A 232 -2.68 2.27 15.68
C GLN A 232 -3.54 1.13 16.24
N GLU A 233 -2.95 -0.03 16.60
CA GLU A 233 -3.65 -1.15 17.22
C GLU A 233 -4.31 -0.77 18.54
N GLY A 234 -3.77 0.21 19.26
CA GLY A 234 -4.37 0.70 20.50
C GLY A 234 -5.74 1.34 20.33
N TYR A 235 -6.19 1.59 19.10
CA TYR A 235 -7.54 2.05 18.77
C TYR A 235 -8.55 0.90 18.52
N ILE A 236 -8.11 -0.34 18.59
CA ILE A 236 -9.01 -1.48 18.52
C ILE A 236 -9.70 -1.64 19.87
N GLU A 237 -10.98 -1.28 19.95
CA GLU A 237 -11.76 -1.51 21.15
C GLU A 237 -11.99 -3.02 21.35
N ASN A 238 -11.75 -3.50 22.59
CA ASN A 238 -12.12 -4.84 22.95
C ASN A 238 -13.65 -4.93 23.03
N CYS A 239 -14.30 -5.42 21.99
CA CYS A 239 -15.68 -5.82 22.09
C CYS A 239 -15.76 -6.94 23.12
N THR A 240 -16.23 -6.65 24.32
CA THR A 240 -16.74 -7.67 25.23
C THR A 240 -17.98 -8.26 24.57
N TYR A 241 -17.82 -9.47 23.99
CA TYR A 241 -18.95 -10.31 23.56
C TYR A 241 -19.68 -10.88 24.77
#